data_e83e088da3f1d31720821e07185971c6
#
_entry.id   e83e088da3f1d31720821e07185971c6
#
_cell.length_a   1.000
_cell.length_b   1.000
_cell.length_c   1.000
_cell.angle_alpha   90.00
_cell.angle_beta   90.00
_cell.angle_gamma   90.00
#
_symmetry.space_group_name_H-M   'P 1'
#
loop_
_entity.id
_entity.type
_entity.pdbx_description
1 polymer ?
#
loop_
_entity_poly.entity_id
_entity_poly.type
_entity_poly.pdbx_seq_one_letter_code
_entity_poly.pdbx_strand_id
1 'polypeptide(L)'
;MFTGIVQDIGEIESLEPREGDLVIGIRPSALNTTLVKLGDSIAVAGVCLTAVSIASGCLSFDVSKETLSRTLLGNRKLGDGVNLELAMGAQDRFGGHLVSGHVDGLATLIVGGLSPVNPNVVFRST
;
A
#
# COMPACT_ATOMS: atom_id res chain seq x y z
N MET A 1 10.06 7.31 0.91
CA MET A 1 10.10 7.25 2.38
C MET A 1 8.77 7.69 2.96
N PHE A 2 8.30 6.98 3.96
CA PHE A 2 6.97 7.14 4.56
C PHE A 2 7.08 7.23 6.08
N THR A 3 5.99 7.61 6.73
CA THR A 3 5.91 7.71 8.20
C THR A 3 5.25 6.50 8.86
N GLY A 4 4.51 5.71 8.08
CA GLY A 4 3.64 4.65 8.57
C GLY A 4 2.26 5.15 9.05
N ILE A 5 1.97 6.44 8.87
CA ILE A 5 0.66 7.02 9.24
C ILE A 5 -0.22 7.05 8.00
N VAL A 6 -1.28 6.24 8.01
CA VAL A 6 -2.26 6.17 6.91
C VAL A 6 -2.99 7.49 6.78
N GLN A 7 -3.07 8.02 5.55
CA GLN A 7 -3.71 9.30 5.24
C GLN A 7 -5.09 9.14 4.61
N ASP A 8 -5.33 8.01 3.93
CA ASP A 8 -6.59 7.77 3.21
C ASP A 8 -6.84 6.27 3.04
N ILE A 9 -8.06 5.94 2.66
CA ILE A 9 -8.45 4.61 2.17
C ILE A 9 -8.93 4.79 0.73
N GLY A 10 -8.20 4.20 -0.21
CA GLY A 10 -8.60 4.19 -1.61
C GLY A 10 -9.37 2.92 -1.98
N GLU A 11 -10.18 2.99 -3.01
CA GLU A 11 -10.91 1.86 -3.58
C GLU A 11 -10.21 1.35 -4.84
N ILE A 12 -10.06 0.05 -4.97
CA ILE A 12 -9.53 -0.58 -6.18
C ILE A 12 -10.61 -0.55 -7.27
N GLU A 13 -10.38 0.23 -8.33
CA GLU A 13 -11.29 0.36 -9.47
C GLU A 13 -10.93 -0.53 -10.65
N SER A 14 -9.65 -0.87 -10.81
CA SER A 14 -9.21 -1.73 -11.92
C SER A 14 -8.06 -2.63 -11.52
N LEU A 15 -8.05 -3.82 -12.10
CA LEU A 15 -7.01 -4.83 -11.98
C LEU A 15 -6.75 -5.40 -13.37
N GLU A 16 -5.60 -5.10 -13.97
CA GLU A 16 -5.24 -5.53 -15.32
C GLU A 16 -3.97 -6.37 -15.29
N PRO A 17 -4.07 -7.70 -15.41
CA PRO A 17 -2.89 -8.55 -15.55
C PRO A 17 -2.10 -8.23 -16.84
N ARG A 18 -0.77 -8.16 -16.73
CA ARG A 18 0.15 -7.95 -17.86
C ARG A 18 1.36 -8.84 -17.73
N GLU A 19 1.39 -9.96 -18.44
CA GLU A 19 2.56 -10.87 -18.53
C GLU A 19 3.17 -11.28 -17.17
N GLY A 20 2.30 -11.51 -16.17
CA GLY A 20 2.70 -11.86 -14.81
C GLY A 20 2.79 -10.67 -13.84
N ASP A 21 2.84 -9.46 -14.34
CA ASP A 21 2.68 -8.23 -13.57
C ASP A 21 1.20 -7.84 -13.48
N LEU A 22 0.89 -6.83 -12.68
CA LEU A 22 -0.47 -6.34 -12.47
C LEU A 22 -0.48 -4.81 -12.49
N VAL A 23 -1.38 -4.22 -13.28
CA VAL A 23 -1.69 -2.79 -13.18
C VAL A 23 -2.89 -2.62 -12.27
N ILE A 24 -2.74 -1.86 -11.19
CA ILE A 24 -3.80 -1.56 -10.23
C ILE A 24 -4.22 -0.10 -10.37
N GLY A 25 -5.51 0.14 -10.60
CA GLY A 25 -6.11 1.47 -10.55
C GLY A 25 -6.80 1.68 -9.21
N ILE A 26 -6.50 2.79 -8.53
CA ILE A 26 -7.02 3.12 -7.21
C ILE A 26 -7.60 4.52 -7.22
N ARG A 27 -8.82 4.66 -6.72
CA ARG A 27 -9.45 5.94 -6.46
C ARG A 27 -9.33 6.28 -4.98
N PRO A 28 -8.56 7.32 -4.62
CA PRO A 28 -8.55 7.85 -3.27
C PRO A 28 -9.91 8.43 -2.86
N SER A 29 -10.22 8.38 -1.57
CA SER A 29 -11.44 8.98 -1.02
C SER A 29 -11.24 10.45 -0.64
N ALA A 30 -10.13 10.76 0.00
CA ALA A 30 -9.84 12.09 0.57
C ALA A 30 -8.56 12.72 0.04
N LEU A 31 -7.58 11.92 -0.40
CA LEU A 31 -6.33 12.45 -0.95
C LEU A 31 -6.59 13.31 -2.19
N ASN A 32 -6.00 14.49 -2.18
CA ASN A 32 -6.03 15.37 -3.33
C ASN A 32 -5.05 14.88 -4.40
N THR A 33 -5.57 14.21 -5.43
CA THR A 33 -4.75 13.65 -6.52
C THR A 33 -4.04 14.71 -7.36
N THR A 34 -4.43 15.98 -7.26
CA THR A 34 -3.72 17.07 -7.95
C THR A 34 -2.33 17.34 -7.37
N LEU A 35 -2.07 16.88 -6.14
CA LEU A 35 -0.77 16.98 -5.49
C LEU A 35 0.17 15.84 -5.90
N VAL A 36 -0.34 14.80 -6.53
CA VAL A 36 0.42 13.64 -7.00
C VAL A 36 0.94 13.89 -8.41
N LYS A 37 2.20 13.59 -8.64
CA LYS A 37 2.83 13.66 -9.97
C LYS A 37 3.18 12.25 -10.46
N LEU A 38 3.28 12.10 -11.77
CA LEU A 38 3.82 10.86 -12.35
C LEU A 38 5.23 10.61 -11.81
N GLY A 39 5.49 9.39 -11.39
CA GLY A 39 6.75 9.01 -10.79
C GLY A 39 6.81 9.16 -9.26
N ASP A 40 5.80 9.76 -8.64
CA ASP A 40 5.73 9.83 -7.18
C ASP A 40 5.53 8.44 -6.57
N SER A 41 6.16 8.24 -5.42
CA SER A 41 5.96 7.04 -4.61
C SER A 41 4.77 7.22 -3.68
N ILE A 42 3.92 6.20 -3.62
CA ILE A 42 2.76 6.13 -2.72
C ILE A 42 2.79 4.77 -2.04
N ALA A 43 2.60 4.75 -0.73
CA ALA A 43 2.43 3.50 -0.01
C ALA A 43 0.98 3.03 -0.17
N VAL A 44 0.80 1.92 -0.86
CA VAL A 44 -0.50 1.27 -1.10
C VAL A 44 -0.54 -0.01 -0.26
N ALA A 45 -1.43 -0.05 0.72
CA ALA A 45 -1.44 -1.14 1.72
C ALA A 45 -0.04 -1.38 2.33
N GLY A 46 0.73 -0.31 2.56
CA GLY A 46 2.09 -0.35 3.08
C GLY A 46 3.18 -0.68 2.06
N VAL A 47 2.83 -0.94 0.80
CA VAL A 47 3.78 -1.26 -0.27
C VAL A 47 4.10 0.00 -1.06
N CYS A 48 5.39 0.35 -1.18
CA CYS A 48 5.84 1.47 -1.99
C CYS A 48 5.63 1.17 -3.48
N LEU A 49 4.72 1.90 -4.11
CA LEU A 49 4.45 1.81 -5.54
C LEU A 49 4.67 3.16 -6.21
N THR A 50 4.98 3.15 -7.49
CA THR A 50 5.19 4.35 -8.30
C THR A 50 3.95 4.64 -9.13
N ALA A 51 3.46 5.86 -9.06
CA ALA A 51 2.33 6.32 -9.86
C ALA A 51 2.72 6.42 -11.35
N VAL A 52 2.11 5.61 -12.20
CA VAL A 52 2.38 5.58 -13.65
C VAL A 52 1.30 6.25 -14.48
N SER A 53 0.12 6.49 -13.90
CA SER A 53 -0.96 7.22 -14.54
C SER A 53 -1.81 7.94 -13.49
N ILE A 54 -2.29 9.11 -13.83
CA ILE A 54 -3.23 9.91 -13.04
C ILE A 54 -4.30 10.40 -14.00
N ALA A 55 -5.49 9.85 -13.89
CA ALA A 55 -6.58 10.18 -14.81
C ALA A 55 -7.92 10.22 -14.06
N SER A 56 -8.64 11.32 -14.17
CA SER A 56 -9.99 11.48 -13.57
C SER A 56 -10.02 11.13 -12.07
N GLY A 57 -8.98 11.52 -11.33
CA GLY A 57 -8.86 11.25 -9.90
C GLY A 57 -8.49 9.81 -9.54
N CYS A 58 -8.24 8.94 -10.52
CA CYS A 58 -7.75 7.59 -10.32
C CYS A 58 -6.22 7.54 -10.50
N LEU A 59 -5.53 6.85 -9.61
CA LEU A 59 -4.10 6.62 -9.66
C LEU A 59 -3.84 5.18 -10.12
N SER A 60 -2.94 5.00 -11.08
CA SER A 60 -2.55 3.66 -11.54
C SER A 60 -1.09 3.36 -11.20
N PHE A 61 -0.84 2.10 -10.87
CA PHE A 61 0.45 1.60 -10.43
C PHE A 61 0.78 0.29 -11.14
N ASP A 62 2.02 0.15 -11.60
CA ASP A 62 2.54 -1.13 -12.05
C ASP A 62 3.08 -1.92 -10.84
N VAL A 63 2.58 -3.13 -10.66
CA VAL A 63 3.01 -4.03 -9.60
C VAL A 63 3.69 -5.23 -10.21
N SER A 64 4.99 -5.37 -9.97
CA SER A 64 5.77 -6.47 -10.52
C SER A 64 5.37 -7.82 -9.93
N LYS A 65 5.61 -8.89 -10.69
CA LYS A 65 5.43 -10.26 -10.23
C LYS A 65 6.14 -10.54 -8.90
N GLU A 66 7.33 -9.97 -8.71
CA GLU A 66 8.08 -10.10 -7.45
C GLU A 66 7.33 -9.45 -6.29
N THR A 67 6.85 -8.22 -6.47
CA THR A 67 6.05 -7.52 -5.46
C THR A 67 4.75 -8.27 -5.15
N LEU A 68 4.08 -8.83 -6.17
CA LEU A 68 2.89 -9.66 -5.97
C LEU A 68 3.18 -10.91 -5.14
N SER A 69 4.35 -11.52 -5.31
CA SER A 69 4.74 -12.72 -4.54
C SER A 69 5.09 -12.43 -3.08
N ARG A 70 5.50 -11.19 -2.77
CA ARG A 70 5.94 -10.78 -1.43
C ARG A 70 4.90 -9.99 -0.65
N THR A 71 3.73 -9.74 -1.25
CA THR A 71 2.67 -8.92 -0.67
C THR A 71 1.30 -9.54 -0.88
N LEU A 72 0.29 -8.96 -0.25
CA LEU A 72 -1.10 -9.39 -0.43
C LEU A 72 -1.82 -8.62 -1.57
N LEU A 73 -1.10 -7.81 -2.34
CA LEU A 73 -1.72 -7.02 -3.42
C LEU A 73 -2.35 -7.89 -4.51
N GLY A 74 -1.76 -9.04 -4.82
CA GLY A 74 -2.30 -10.00 -5.79
C GLY A 74 -3.62 -10.65 -5.38
N ASN A 75 -3.98 -10.60 -4.09
CA ASN A 75 -5.22 -11.16 -3.56
C ASN A 75 -6.36 -10.13 -3.48
N ARG A 76 -6.10 -8.89 -3.87
CA ARG A 76 -7.10 -7.82 -3.86
C ARG A 76 -8.09 -7.99 -4.99
N LYS A 77 -9.30 -7.52 -4.77
CA LYS A 77 -10.42 -7.57 -5.71
C LYS A 77 -10.92 -6.17 -5.99
N LEU A 78 -11.66 -6.01 -7.08
CA LEU A 78 -12.38 -4.77 -7.38
C LEU A 78 -13.29 -4.40 -6.20
N GLY A 79 -13.26 -3.12 -5.80
CA GLY A 79 -14.02 -2.60 -4.68
C GLY A 79 -13.34 -2.73 -3.32
N ASP A 80 -12.21 -3.45 -3.23
CA ASP A 80 -11.47 -3.55 -1.97
C ASP A 80 -10.90 -2.18 -1.56
N GLY A 81 -10.94 -1.88 -0.27
CA GLY A 81 -10.25 -0.73 0.32
C GLY A 81 -8.78 -1.02 0.56
N VAL A 82 -7.93 -0.05 0.26
CA VAL A 82 -6.49 -0.10 0.54
C VAL A 82 -6.03 1.16 1.23
N ASN A 83 -5.20 1.02 2.26
CA ASN A 83 -4.58 2.15 2.93
C ASN A 83 -3.63 2.89 1.99
N LEU A 84 -3.66 4.23 2.02
CA LEU A 84 -2.82 5.08 1.22
C LEU A 84 -2.04 6.06 2.10
N GLU A 85 -0.77 6.24 1.76
CA GLU A 85 0.09 7.28 2.33
C GLU A 85 0.98 7.85 1.22
N LEU A 86 1.03 9.18 1.09
CA LEU A 86 1.96 9.86 0.19
C LEU A 86 3.38 9.81 0.75
N ALA A 87 4.38 9.78 -0.13
CA ALA A 87 5.76 9.91 0.30
C ALA A 87 5.98 11.26 1.00
N MET A 88 6.85 11.26 2.02
CA MET A 88 7.20 12.45 2.76
C MET A 88 7.93 13.46 1.87
N GLY A 89 7.50 14.71 1.93
CA GLY A 89 8.26 15.84 1.42
C GLY A 89 9.43 16.21 2.35
N ALA A 90 10.43 16.93 1.79
CA ALA A 90 11.61 17.36 2.57
C ALA A 90 11.28 18.32 3.72
N GLN A 91 10.11 18.94 3.70
CA GLN A 91 9.65 19.91 4.70
C GLN A 91 8.56 19.38 5.62
N ASP A 92 8.18 18.10 5.47
CA ASP A 92 7.12 17.51 6.25
C ASP A 92 7.57 17.26 7.70
N ARG A 93 6.62 17.36 8.62
CA ARG A 93 6.84 17.00 10.02
C ARG A 93 7.00 15.50 10.15
N PHE A 94 7.96 15.11 10.96
CA PHE A 94 8.26 13.73 11.28
C PHE A 94 7.37 13.24 12.43
N GLY A 95 6.16 12.79 12.12
CA GLY A 95 5.16 12.40 13.13
C GLY A 95 5.08 10.91 13.44
N GLY A 96 5.78 10.08 12.68
CA GLY A 96 5.76 8.62 12.82
C GLY A 96 7.14 8.02 12.82
N HIS A 97 7.33 6.95 12.04
CA HIS A 97 8.59 6.23 11.89
C HIS A 97 9.17 6.44 10.48
N LEU A 98 10.43 6.09 10.28
CA LEU A 98 11.03 5.99 8.94
C LEU A 98 10.71 4.61 8.36
N VAL A 99 9.84 4.58 7.36
CA VAL A 99 9.39 3.36 6.70
C VAL A 99 9.66 3.47 5.21
N SER A 100 10.30 2.45 4.62
CA SER A 100 10.61 2.45 3.18
C SER A 100 9.43 2.03 2.31
N GLY A 101 8.57 1.15 2.83
CA GLY A 101 7.52 0.50 2.05
C GLY A 101 8.05 -0.64 1.16
N HIS A 102 9.31 -1.05 1.32
CA HIS A 102 9.91 -2.18 0.62
C HIS A 102 9.66 -3.46 1.42
N VAL A 103 8.76 -4.30 0.92
CA VAL A 103 8.30 -5.50 1.61
C VAL A 103 9.24 -6.66 1.31
N ASP A 104 9.80 -7.25 2.35
CA ASP A 104 10.74 -8.39 2.22
C ASP A 104 10.02 -9.73 2.10
N GLY A 105 8.82 -9.86 2.65
CA GLY A 105 8.07 -11.11 2.61
C GLY A 105 6.75 -11.06 3.35
N LEU A 106 6.09 -12.19 3.40
CA LEU A 106 4.81 -12.42 4.07
C LEU A 106 5.01 -13.06 5.44
N ALA A 107 4.13 -12.73 6.36
CA ALA A 107 4.05 -13.38 7.65
C ALA A 107 2.60 -13.72 7.98
N THR A 108 2.40 -14.83 8.71
CA THR A 108 1.08 -15.20 9.21
C THR A 108 0.92 -14.71 10.65
N LEU A 109 -0.17 -13.99 10.90
CA LEU A 109 -0.56 -13.63 12.25
C LEU A 109 -1.08 -14.86 12.96
N ILE A 110 -0.37 -15.29 14.02
CA ILE A 110 -0.83 -16.37 14.89
C ILE A 110 -1.49 -15.73 16.11
N VAL A 111 -2.81 -15.83 16.17
CA VAL A 111 -3.59 -15.43 17.33
C VAL A 111 -3.63 -16.65 18.28
N GLY A 112 -2.57 -16.82 19.08
CA GLY A 112 -2.50 -17.85 20.10
C GLY A 112 -2.75 -17.26 21.48
N GLY A 113 -3.81 -17.68 22.14
CA GLY A 113 -4.03 -17.40 23.55
C GLY A 113 -4.07 -15.93 23.92
N LEU A 114 -4.95 -15.16 23.28
CA LEU A 114 -5.23 -13.80 23.72
C LEU A 114 -5.84 -13.82 25.13
N SER A 115 -4.98 -13.73 26.13
CA SER A 115 -5.41 -13.38 27.48
C SER A 115 -5.80 -11.90 27.47
N PRO A 116 -6.92 -11.51 28.10
CA PRO A 116 -7.27 -10.10 28.27
C PRO A 116 -6.16 -9.25 28.91
N VAL A 117 -5.22 -9.90 29.58
CA VAL A 117 -4.14 -9.25 30.33
C VAL A 117 -2.83 -9.15 29.54
N ASN A 118 -2.63 -9.97 28.49
CA ASN A 118 -1.40 -9.93 27.69
C ASN A 118 -1.67 -10.41 26.24
N PRO A 119 -2.14 -9.53 25.37
CA PRO A 119 -2.37 -9.86 23.97
C PRO A 119 -1.02 -9.92 23.23
N ASN A 120 -0.34 -11.06 23.28
CA ASN A 120 0.85 -11.26 22.47
C ASN A 120 0.44 -11.55 21.02
N VAL A 121 0.78 -10.64 20.13
CA VAL A 121 0.68 -10.86 18.69
C VAL A 121 1.98 -11.51 18.22
N VAL A 122 1.88 -12.71 17.68
CA VAL A 122 3.01 -13.46 17.16
C VAL A 122 2.87 -13.58 15.65
N PHE A 123 3.91 -13.19 14.93
CA PHE A 123 4.01 -13.39 13.49
C PHE A 123 4.91 -14.59 13.20
N ARG A 124 4.47 -15.46 12.28
CA ARG A 124 5.31 -16.51 11.73
C ARG A 124 5.66 -16.12 10.30
N SER A 125 6.96 -16.07 9.98
CA SER A 125 7.40 -15.97 8.59
C SER A 125 6.99 -17.22 7.81
N THR A 126 6.50 -17.03 6.64
CA THR A 126 6.13 -18.10 5.70
C THR A 126 7.30 -18.51 4.84
#